data_7f3f39bc39251e044639e2c1018fda55
#
_entry.id   7f3f39bc39251e044639e2c1018fda55
#
_cell.length_a   1.000
_cell.length_b   1.000
_cell.length_c   1.000
_cell.angle_alpha   90.00
_cell.angle_beta   90.00
_cell.angle_gamma   90.00
#
_symmetry.space_group_name_H-M   'P 1'
#
loop_
_entity.id
_entity.type
_entity.pdbx_description
1 polymer ?
#
loop_
_entity_poly.entity_id
_entity_poly.type
_entity_poly.pdbx_seq_one_letter_code
_entity_poly.pdbx_strand_id
1 'polypeptide(L)'
;VDTQPKHIGVLRAYATRHGAGPLPTEDAQLIAQLPDPHNGSGPWQGPFRVGHFDAVLARYALEVVAHAQATASPTDVRFTSASARGIDSLIITCLDRLAGQTSLQLADGYIDQSGVLHRTLPLPPTSETTTQAAAQQTHFLQQLRPHYRALQSFSEPGLPAAAQAYLAAISEELGVQVAAVSLGRTAQEKRALSVGT
;
A
#
# COMPACT_ATOMS: atom_id res chain seq x y z
N VAL A 1 -19.42 10.49 26.49
CA VAL A 1 -19.51 10.20 25.05
C VAL A 1 -18.53 9.07 24.79
N ASP A 2 -19.05 7.88 24.65
CA ASP A 2 -18.26 6.68 24.31
C ASP A 2 -17.93 6.74 22.82
N THR A 3 -16.82 7.39 22.47
CA THR A 3 -16.36 7.46 21.10
C THR A 3 -15.38 6.33 20.87
N GLN A 4 -15.81 5.34 20.12
CA GLN A 4 -14.90 4.29 19.65
C GLN A 4 -13.74 4.91 18.86
N PRO A 5 -12.50 4.52 19.10
CA PRO A 5 -11.36 5.03 18.35
C PRO A 5 -11.49 4.64 16.87
N LYS A 6 -11.12 5.57 15.97
CA LYS A 6 -11.02 5.27 14.54
C LYS A 6 -9.60 4.88 14.18
N HIS A 7 -9.47 3.77 13.47
CA HIS A 7 -8.19 3.28 12.97
C HIS A 7 -7.99 3.74 11.54
N ILE A 8 -6.96 4.52 11.31
CA ILE A 8 -6.65 5.09 10.01
C ILE A 8 -5.36 4.48 9.48
N GLY A 9 -5.46 3.81 8.34
CA GLY A 9 -4.30 3.33 7.61
C GLY A 9 -3.65 4.46 6.79
N VAL A 10 -2.33 4.53 6.81
CA VAL A 10 -1.58 5.51 5.99
C VAL A 10 -0.71 4.75 5.00
N LEU A 11 -0.92 5.00 3.71
CA LEU A 11 -0.15 4.41 2.62
C LEU A 11 0.44 5.50 1.72
N ARG A 12 1.54 5.20 1.05
CA ARG A 12 2.02 6.04 -0.07
C ARG A 12 1.25 5.70 -1.34
N ALA A 13 1.16 6.67 -2.24
CA ALA A 13 0.57 6.47 -3.57
C ALA A 13 1.41 5.53 -4.47
N TYR A 14 2.59 5.14 -4.06
CA TYR A 14 3.49 4.18 -4.72
C TYR A 14 4.28 3.40 -3.68
N ALA A 15 4.74 2.20 -4.04
CA ALA A 15 5.50 1.36 -3.13
C ALA A 15 6.94 1.87 -2.95
N THR A 16 7.46 1.75 -1.74
CA THR A 16 8.86 2.09 -1.42
C THR A 16 9.46 1.07 -0.49
N ARG A 17 10.77 0.83 -0.65
CA ARG A 17 11.53 -0.04 0.25
C ARG A 17 12.98 0.42 0.35
N HIS A 18 13.54 0.35 1.55
CA HIS A 18 14.98 0.41 1.77
C HIS A 18 15.57 -1.01 1.83
N GLY A 19 16.76 -1.15 1.23
CA GLY A 19 17.58 -2.35 1.36
C GLY A 19 17.07 -3.58 0.62
N ALA A 20 17.63 -4.72 0.99
CA ALA A 20 17.34 -6.02 0.41
C ALA A 20 15.94 -6.53 0.75
N GLY A 21 15.51 -7.55 0.05
CA GLY A 21 14.21 -8.19 0.19
C GLY A 21 13.29 -7.90 -1.00
N PRO A 22 12.16 -8.62 -1.10
CA PRO A 22 11.28 -8.51 -2.24
C PRO A 22 10.57 -7.16 -2.29
N LEU A 23 10.50 -6.59 -3.49
CA LEU A 23 9.65 -5.49 -3.89
C LEU A 23 9.10 -5.86 -5.28
N PRO A 24 8.05 -6.68 -5.37
CA PRO A 24 7.60 -7.23 -6.63
C PRO A 24 7.25 -6.19 -7.69
N THR A 25 6.78 -5.01 -7.24
CA THR A 25 6.40 -3.89 -8.10
C THR A 25 7.53 -2.92 -8.40
N GLU A 26 8.79 -3.25 -8.05
CA GLU A 26 9.95 -2.40 -8.29
C GLU A 26 10.08 -2.05 -9.78
N ASP A 27 10.31 -0.76 -10.07
CA ASP A 27 10.43 -0.25 -11.41
C ASP A 27 11.57 0.78 -11.51
N ALA A 28 12.58 0.47 -12.35
CA ALA A 28 13.75 1.31 -12.52
C ALA A 28 13.43 2.65 -13.20
N GLN A 29 12.40 2.69 -14.07
CA GLN A 29 11.99 3.93 -14.73
C GLN A 29 11.28 4.83 -13.72
N LEU A 30 10.44 4.24 -12.86
CA LEU A 30 9.75 4.98 -11.81
C LEU A 30 10.75 5.54 -10.78
N ILE A 31 11.81 4.80 -10.43
CA ILE A 31 12.89 5.29 -9.57
C ILE A 31 13.54 6.54 -10.17
N ALA A 32 13.85 6.54 -11.47
CA ALA A 32 14.47 7.66 -12.14
C ALA A 32 13.55 8.90 -12.20
N GLN A 33 12.25 8.68 -12.31
CA GLN A 33 11.23 9.74 -12.39
C GLN A 33 10.80 10.29 -11.02
N LEU A 34 11.04 9.54 -9.94
CA LEU A 34 10.67 9.91 -8.57
C LEU A 34 11.92 10.09 -7.67
N PRO A 35 12.89 10.95 -8.04
CA PRO A 35 14.09 11.14 -7.24
C PRO A 35 13.70 11.61 -5.83
N ASP A 36 14.29 10.97 -4.82
CA ASP A 36 14.07 11.35 -3.43
C ASP A 36 15.41 11.80 -2.82
N PRO A 37 15.63 13.12 -2.69
CA PRO A 37 16.92 13.64 -2.20
C PRO A 37 17.19 13.31 -0.73
N HIS A 38 16.17 12.90 0.02
CA HIS A 38 16.28 12.54 1.43
C HIS A 38 16.49 11.04 1.66
N ASN A 39 16.25 10.22 0.64
CA ASN A 39 16.35 8.76 0.69
C ASN A 39 17.32 8.28 -0.40
N GLY A 40 18.56 8.13 -0.05
CA GLY A 40 19.59 7.59 -0.94
C GLY A 40 19.96 6.15 -0.60
N SER A 41 21.18 5.76 -0.96
CA SER A 41 21.79 4.51 -0.50
C SER A 41 22.65 4.78 0.72
N GLY A 42 22.37 4.10 1.81
CA GLY A 42 23.14 4.18 3.05
C GLY A 42 23.74 2.84 3.45
N PRO A 43 24.84 2.84 4.24
CA PRO A 43 25.52 1.60 4.65
C PRO A 43 24.64 0.69 5.51
N TRP A 44 23.65 1.27 6.21
CA TRP A 44 22.76 0.53 7.12
C TRP A 44 21.41 0.17 6.47
N GLN A 45 20.86 1.06 5.65
CA GLN A 45 19.53 0.90 5.07
C GLN A 45 19.56 0.32 3.65
N GLY A 46 20.72 0.30 3.00
CA GLY A 46 20.85 -0.07 1.60
C GLY A 46 20.21 0.95 0.64
N PRO A 47 20.00 0.58 -0.64
CA PRO A 47 19.40 1.45 -1.63
C PRO A 47 17.92 1.72 -1.33
N PHE A 48 17.48 2.95 -1.58
CA PHE A 48 16.06 3.28 -1.65
C PHE A 48 15.50 2.81 -2.99
N ARG A 49 14.43 2.04 -2.95
CA ARG A 49 13.80 1.40 -4.09
C ARG A 49 12.36 1.84 -4.19
N VAL A 50 11.86 1.99 -5.40
CA VAL A 50 10.50 2.47 -5.70
C VAL A 50 9.81 1.49 -6.63
N GLY A 51 8.52 1.31 -6.44
CA GLY A 51 7.66 0.49 -7.30
C GLY A 51 6.27 1.08 -7.43
N HIS A 52 5.49 0.56 -8.37
CA HIS A 52 4.09 0.91 -8.51
C HIS A 52 3.29 0.55 -7.25
N PHE A 53 2.12 1.16 -7.06
CA PHE A 53 1.26 0.82 -5.93
C PHE A 53 0.93 -0.67 -5.93
N ASP A 54 1.09 -1.29 -4.77
CA ASP A 54 0.96 -2.72 -4.58
C ASP A 54 -0.29 -3.04 -3.75
N ALA A 55 -1.40 -3.32 -4.43
CA ALA A 55 -2.64 -3.64 -3.75
C ALA A 55 -2.62 -5.03 -3.12
N VAL A 56 -1.76 -5.95 -3.61
CA VAL A 56 -1.64 -7.31 -3.02
C VAL A 56 -0.99 -7.23 -1.65
N LEU A 57 0.14 -6.52 -1.52
CA LEU A 57 0.79 -6.31 -0.22
C LEU A 57 -0.07 -5.45 0.72
N ALA A 58 -0.79 -4.46 0.19
CA ALA A 58 -1.69 -3.65 1.01
C ALA A 58 -2.88 -4.47 1.54
N ARG A 59 -3.48 -5.36 0.72
CA ARG A 59 -4.50 -6.31 1.18
C ARG A 59 -3.96 -7.24 2.26
N TYR A 60 -2.77 -7.80 2.03
CA TYR A 60 -2.12 -8.64 3.03
C TYR A 60 -1.93 -7.91 4.36
N ALA A 61 -1.49 -6.65 4.35
CA ALA A 61 -1.36 -5.86 5.56
C ALA A 61 -2.70 -5.66 6.28
N LEU A 62 -3.79 -5.42 5.54
CA LEU A 62 -5.14 -5.34 6.11
C LEU A 62 -5.59 -6.67 6.74
N GLU A 63 -5.30 -7.79 6.09
CA GLU A 63 -5.61 -9.13 6.63
C GLU A 63 -4.84 -9.42 7.91
N VAL A 64 -3.55 -9.04 7.98
CA VAL A 64 -2.74 -9.16 9.20
C VAL A 64 -3.34 -8.33 10.34
N VAL A 65 -3.74 -7.08 10.07
CA VAL A 65 -4.37 -6.22 11.09
C VAL A 65 -5.69 -6.80 11.55
N ALA A 66 -6.56 -7.24 10.63
CA ALA A 66 -7.84 -7.86 10.96
C ALA A 66 -7.67 -9.14 11.79
N HIS A 67 -6.69 -9.98 11.43
CA HIS A 67 -6.38 -11.19 12.19
C HIS A 67 -5.87 -10.87 13.60
N ALA A 68 -4.97 -9.90 13.73
CA ALA A 68 -4.47 -9.46 15.04
C ALA A 68 -5.59 -8.95 15.95
N GLN A 69 -6.57 -8.22 15.37
CA GLN A 69 -7.74 -7.76 16.12
C GLN A 69 -8.66 -8.91 16.56
N ALA A 70 -8.92 -9.87 15.69
CA ALA A 70 -9.75 -11.03 15.97
C ALA A 70 -9.17 -11.94 17.06
N THR A 71 -7.84 -11.93 17.23
CA THR A 71 -7.11 -12.72 18.23
C THR A 71 -6.76 -11.95 19.51
N ALA A 72 -6.95 -10.63 19.50
CA ALA A 72 -6.72 -9.79 20.69
C ALA A 72 -7.76 -10.03 21.78
N SER A 73 -7.37 -9.75 23.03
CA SER A 73 -8.32 -9.78 24.14
C SER A 73 -9.46 -8.80 23.93
N PRO A 74 -10.72 -9.16 24.21
CA PRO A 74 -11.87 -8.24 24.09
C PRO A 74 -11.74 -6.96 24.91
N THR A 75 -10.85 -6.95 25.90
CA THR A 75 -10.57 -5.79 26.76
C THR A 75 -9.48 -4.88 26.21
N ASP A 76 -8.80 -5.25 25.13
CA ASP A 76 -7.75 -4.44 24.52
C ASP A 76 -8.33 -3.47 23.50
N VAL A 77 -8.73 -2.29 23.99
CA VAL A 77 -9.32 -1.20 23.18
C VAL A 77 -8.47 -0.74 22.00
N ARG A 78 -7.16 -1.10 21.97
CA ARG A 78 -6.27 -0.74 20.86
C ARG A 78 -6.65 -1.45 19.55
N PHE A 79 -7.41 -2.53 19.64
CA PHE A 79 -7.77 -3.37 18.50
C PHE A 79 -9.28 -3.42 18.20
N THR A 80 -10.08 -2.57 18.84
CA THR A 80 -11.52 -2.50 18.56
C THR A 80 -11.79 -1.53 17.41
N SER A 81 -11.76 -2.03 16.17
CA SER A 81 -12.27 -1.30 15.01
C SER A 81 -13.68 -1.78 14.67
N ALA A 82 -14.56 -0.87 14.25
CA ALA A 82 -15.87 -1.20 13.73
C ALA A 82 -15.77 -1.84 12.34
N SER A 83 -14.64 -1.69 11.65
CA SER A 83 -14.40 -2.24 10.33
C SER A 83 -13.99 -3.71 10.40
N ALA A 84 -14.64 -4.56 9.61
CA ALA A 84 -14.25 -5.96 9.44
C ALA A 84 -12.80 -6.15 8.93
N ARG A 85 -12.18 -5.09 8.40
CA ARG A 85 -10.79 -5.07 7.94
C ARG A 85 -9.82 -4.48 8.97
N GLY A 86 -10.30 -4.11 10.15
CA GLY A 86 -9.47 -3.55 11.21
C GLY A 86 -9.00 -2.10 10.98
N ILE A 87 -9.27 -1.54 9.81
CA ILE A 87 -8.97 -0.17 9.42
C ILE A 87 -10.26 0.48 8.92
N ASP A 88 -10.62 1.64 9.48
CA ASP A 88 -11.88 2.34 9.15
C ASP A 88 -11.75 3.19 7.89
N SER A 89 -10.57 3.73 7.64
CA SER A 89 -10.31 4.55 6.45
C SER A 89 -8.82 4.62 6.13
N LEU A 90 -8.51 5.08 4.92
CA LEU A 90 -7.13 5.26 4.45
C LEU A 90 -6.81 6.74 4.22
N ILE A 91 -5.55 7.08 4.43
CA ILE A 91 -4.93 8.31 3.95
C ILE A 91 -3.85 7.93 2.94
N ILE A 92 -3.92 8.48 1.74
CA ILE A 92 -2.89 8.28 0.72
C ILE A 92 -1.94 9.48 0.71
N THR A 93 -0.65 9.23 0.83
CA THR A 93 0.40 10.26 0.85
C THR A 93 1.22 10.26 -0.43
N CYS A 94 1.89 11.37 -0.72
CA CYS A 94 2.80 11.53 -1.86
C CYS A 94 2.11 11.38 -3.24
N LEU A 95 0.82 11.70 -3.34
CA LEU A 95 0.10 11.63 -4.61
C LEU A 95 0.61 12.67 -5.61
N ASP A 96 1.03 13.84 -5.15
CA ASP A 96 1.67 14.90 -5.92
C ASP A 96 2.88 14.40 -6.72
N ARG A 97 3.60 13.42 -6.19
CA ARG A 97 4.78 12.84 -6.84
C ARG A 97 4.47 12.04 -8.10
N LEU A 98 3.24 11.59 -8.26
CA LEU A 98 2.79 10.86 -9.45
C LEU A 98 2.34 11.78 -10.60
N ALA A 99 2.24 13.09 -10.38
CA ALA A 99 1.96 14.05 -11.45
C ALA A 99 3.11 14.05 -12.48
N GLY A 100 2.76 14.05 -13.76
CA GLY A 100 3.73 14.03 -14.85
C GLY A 100 4.26 12.63 -15.22
N GLN A 101 3.83 11.58 -14.54
CA GLN A 101 4.18 10.22 -14.93
C GLN A 101 3.53 9.86 -16.27
N THR A 102 4.29 9.21 -17.15
CA THR A 102 3.80 8.80 -18.49
C THR A 102 2.81 7.64 -18.42
N SER A 103 2.93 6.80 -17.40
CA SER A 103 2.00 5.70 -17.13
C SER A 103 1.81 5.52 -15.62
N LEU A 104 0.58 5.29 -15.20
CA LEU A 104 0.27 4.87 -13.85
C LEU A 104 -0.22 3.44 -13.86
N GLN A 105 0.32 2.65 -12.94
CA GLN A 105 -0.01 1.25 -12.79
C GLN A 105 -0.27 0.93 -11.32
N LEU A 106 -1.14 -0.04 -11.10
CA LEU A 106 -1.44 -0.60 -9.80
C LEU A 106 -1.36 -2.12 -9.93
N ALA A 107 -0.56 -2.78 -9.08
CA ALA A 107 -0.52 -4.23 -9.04
C ALA A 107 -1.75 -4.75 -8.29
N ASP A 108 -2.66 -5.41 -9.00
CA ASP A 108 -3.88 -6.00 -8.47
C ASP A 108 -3.74 -7.50 -8.19
N GLY A 109 -2.65 -8.11 -8.64
CA GLY A 109 -2.30 -9.51 -8.46
C GLY A 109 -0.83 -9.79 -8.75
N TYR A 110 -0.41 -11.02 -8.48
CA TYR A 110 0.90 -11.54 -8.86
C TYR A 110 0.74 -12.82 -9.68
N ILE A 111 1.60 -13.00 -10.65
CA ILE A 111 1.65 -14.20 -11.49
C ILE A 111 2.89 -15.01 -11.08
N ASP A 112 2.69 -16.29 -10.76
CA ASP A 112 3.77 -17.21 -10.47
C ASP A 112 4.40 -17.81 -11.73
N GLN A 113 5.42 -18.67 -11.54
CA GLN A 113 6.14 -19.30 -12.64
C GLN A 113 5.28 -20.27 -13.48
N SER A 114 4.16 -20.75 -12.93
CA SER A 114 3.19 -21.60 -13.62
C SER A 114 2.10 -20.81 -14.35
N GLY A 115 2.10 -19.47 -14.21
CA GLY A 115 1.11 -18.60 -14.83
C GLY A 115 -0.15 -18.39 -14.00
N VAL A 116 -0.19 -18.89 -12.77
CA VAL A 116 -1.34 -18.71 -11.87
C VAL A 116 -1.33 -17.29 -11.29
N LEU A 117 -2.51 -16.66 -11.31
CA LEU A 117 -2.73 -15.33 -10.75
C LEU A 117 -3.12 -15.42 -9.26
N HIS A 118 -2.32 -14.83 -8.41
CA HIS A 118 -2.52 -14.69 -6.97
C HIS A 118 -2.98 -13.27 -6.65
N ARG A 119 -4.18 -13.10 -6.15
CA ARG A 119 -4.72 -11.79 -5.71
C ARG A 119 -4.55 -11.55 -4.22
N THR A 120 -4.25 -12.60 -3.47
CA THR A 120 -4.00 -12.58 -2.02
C THR A 120 -2.71 -13.33 -1.70
N LEU A 121 -2.11 -13.03 -0.56
CA LEU A 121 -0.97 -13.77 -0.03
C LEU A 121 -1.42 -14.57 1.19
N PRO A 122 -0.91 -15.80 1.37
CA PRO A 122 -1.23 -16.58 2.56
C PRO A 122 -0.67 -15.91 3.81
N LEU A 123 -1.45 -15.88 4.88
CA LEU A 123 -0.95 -15.56 6.21
C LEU A 123 -0.01 -16.68 6.67
N PRO A 124 1.07 -16.33 7.40
CA PRO A 124 1.98 -17.35 7.92
C PRO A 124 1.23 -18.25 8.92
N PRO A 125 1.49 -19.57 8.90
CA PRO A 125 0.89 -20.48 9.86
C PRO A 125 1.35 -20.15 11.28
N THR A 126 0.45 -20.22 12.24
CA THR A 126 0.71 -19.89 13.65
C THR A 126 1.69 -20.86 14.32
N SER A 127 1.95 -22.03 13.72
CA SER A 127 2.85 -23.05 14.21
C SER A 127 4.33 -22.86 13.85
N GLU A 128 4.62 -21.94 12.93
CA GLU A 128 5.99 -21.69 12.48
C GLU A 128 6.67 -20.59 13.29
N THR A 129 8.00 -20.66 13.36
CA THR A 129 8.78 -19.54 13.90
C THR A 129 8.66 -18.34 12.97
N THR A 130 8.59 -17.14 13.52
CA THR A 130 8.49 -15.89 12.73
C THR A 130 9.59 -15.76 11.67
N THR A 131 10.80 -16.21 11.99
CA THR A 131 11.96 -16.19 11.06
C THR A 131 11.76 -17.13 9.88
N GLN A 132 11.27 -18.35 10.13
CA GLN A 132 11.05 -19.36 9.09
C GLN A 132 9.92 -18.92 8.16
N ALA A 133 8.80 -18.47 8.71
CA ALA A 133 7.68 -17.96 7.94
C ALA A 133 8.07 -16.74 7.07
N ALA A 134 8.86 -15.81 7.63
CA ALA A 134 9.38 -14.67 6.88
C ALA A 134 10.32 -15.07 5.74
N ALA A 135 11.17 -16.07 5.94
CA ALA A 135 12.06 -16.58 4.90
C ALA A 135 11.29 -17.25 3.76
N GLN A 136 10.30 -18.07 4.07
CA GLN A 136 9.43 -18.71 3.09
C GLN A 136 8.64 -17.69 2.28
N GLN A 137 8.05 -16.71 2.94
CA GLN A 137 7.30 -15.64 2.28
C GLN A 137 8.22 -14.78 1.39
N THR A 138 9.43 -14.49 1.84
CA THR A 138 10.43 -13.79 1.04
C THR A 138 10.76 -14.57 -0.22
N HIS A 139 11.05 -15.87 -0.10
CA HIS A 139 11.35 -16.74 -1.23
C HIS A 139 10.17 -16.82 -2.22
N PHE A 140 8.96 -16.95 -1.70
CA PHE A 140 7.75 -16.96 -2.52
C PHE A 140 7.60 -15.65 -3.31
N LEU A 141 7.68 -14.50 -2.65
CA LEU A 141 7.56 -13.18 -3.28
C LEU A 141 8.62 -12.93 -4.36
N GLN A 142 9.83 -13.46 -4.22
CA GLN A 142 10.90 -13.33 -5.22
C GLN A 142 10.62 -14.08 -6.54
N GLN A 143 9.70 -15.03 -6.53
CA GLN A 143 9.32 -15.82 -7.71
C GLN A 143 8.11 -15.24 -8.44
N LEU A 144 7.47 -14.22 -7.88
CA LEU A 144 6.26 -13.63 -8.43
C LEU A 144 6.56 -12.44 -9.34
N ARG A 145 5.73 -12.25 -10.33
CA ARG A 145 5.72 -11.07 -11.20
C ARG A 145 4.41 -10.32 -11.01
N PRO A 146 4.42 -8.99 -10.92
CA PRO A 146 3.19 -8.23 -10.76
C PRO A 146 2.31 -8.35 -12.00
N HIS A 147 1.01 -8.49 -11.77
CA HIS A 147 -0.04 -8.25 -12.76
C HIS A 147 -0.53 -6.83 -12.56
N TYR A 148 -0.48 -6.02 -13.59
CA TYR A 148 -0.78 -4.60 -13.51
C TYR A 148 -2.11 -4.25 -14.16
N ARG A 149 -2.89 -3.43 -13.47
CA ARG A 149 -3.97 -2.63 -14.02
C ARG A 149 -3.41 -1.26 -14.40
N ALA A 150 -3.50 -0.90 -15.69
CA ALA A 150 -3.13 0.43 -16.16
C ALA A 150 -4.20 1.45 -15.74
N LEU A 151 -3.77 2.63 -15.33
CA LEU A 151 -4.62 3.74 -14.92
C LEU A 151 -4.25 5.00 -15.70
N GLN A 152 -5.19 5.92 -15.82
CA GLN A 152 -4.96 7.17 -16.51
C GLN A 152 -3.95 8.04 -15.72
N SER A 153 -2.91 8.50 -16.39
CA SER A 153 -1.95 9.45 -15.84
C SER A 153 -2.53 10.86 -15.75
N PHE A 154 -1.93 11.68 -14.91
CA PHE A 154 -2.26 13.11 -14.77
C PHE A 154 -0.98 13.94 -14.78
N SER A 155 -1.03 15.09 -15.42
CA SER A 155 0.14 15.97 -15.59
C SER A 155 0.24 17.04 -14.51
N GLU A 156 -0.87 17.44 -13.91
CA GLU A 156 -0.91 18.52 -12.94
C GLU A 156 -1.00 18.01 -11.50
N PRO A 157 -0.29 18.63 -10.54
CA PRO A 157 -0.47 18.31 -9.13
C PRO A 157 -1.88 18.71 -8.68
N GLY A 158 -2.38 18.01 -7.68
CA GLY A 158 -3.72 18.25 -7.14
C GLY A 158 -4.63 17.02 -7.26
N LEU A 159 -5.92 17.25 -7.46
CA LEU A 159 -6.94 16.21 -7.56
C LEU A 159 -7.71 16.28 -8.90
N PRO A 160 -7.02 16.23 -10.06
CA PRO A 160 -7.74 16.10 -11.32
C PRO A 160 -8.52 14.77 -11.36
N ALA A 161 -9.44 14.61 -12.31
CA ALA A 161 -10.28 13.43 -12.43
C ALA A 161 -9.49 12.12 -12.47
N ALA A 162 -8.34 12.10 -13.16
CA ALA A 162 -7.48 10.92 -13.22
C ALA A 162 -6.83 10.59 -11.86
N ALA A 163 -6.44 11.59 -11.06
CA ALA A 163 -5.95 11.37 -9.71
C ALA A 163 -7.06 10.84 -8.78
N GLN A 164 -8.28 11.35 -8.92
CA GLN A 164 -9.44 10.83 -8.19
C GLN A 164 -9.74 9.38 -8.60
N ALA A 165 -9.68 9.06 -9.89
CA ALA A 165 -9.85 7.68 -10.38
C ALA A 165 -8.76 6.74 -9.84
N TYR A 166 -7.52 7.22 -9.70
CA TYR A 166 -6.44 6.47 -9.05
C TYR A 166 -6.76 6.13 -7.59
N LEU A 167 -7.23 7.10 -6.82
CA LEU A 167 -7.63 6.90 -5.41
C LEU A 167 -8.85 5.98 -5.29
N ALA A 168 -9.81 6.10 -6.21
CA ALA A 168 -10.98 5.22 -6.28
C ALA A 168 -10.56 3.77 -6.57
N ALA A 169 -9.60 3.55 -7.49
CA ALA A 169 -9.06 2.21 -7.76
C ALA A 169 -8.37 1.60 -6.53
N ILE A 170 -7.64 2.40 -5.75
CA ILE A 170 -7.05 1.94 -4.48
C ILE A 170 -8.16 1.54 -3.49
N SER A 171 -9.20 2.38 -3.33
CA SER A 171 -10.34 2.07 -2.44
C SER A 171 -11.07 0.80 -2.86
N GLU A 172 -11.28 0.61 -4.16
CA GLU A 172 -11.90 -0.58 -4.75
C GLU A 172 -11.09 -1.84 -4.44
N GLU A 173 -9.80 -1.83 -4.73
CA GLU A 173 -8.91 -2.99 -4.53
C GLU A 173 -8.75 -3.36 -3.05
N LEU A 174 -8.75 -2.39 -2.16
CA LEU A 174 -8.56 -2.65 -0.74
C LEU A 174 -9.87 -2.84 0.03
N GLY A 175 -11.01 -2.45 -0.55
CA GLY A 175 -12.30 -2.46 0.12
C GLY A 175 -12.34 -1.58 1.36
N VAL A 176 -11.49 -0.54 1.40
CA VAL A 176 -11.40 0.46 2.47
C VAL A 176 -11.33 1.83 1.81
N GLN A 177 -12.16 2.76 2.27
CA GLN A 177 -12.27 4.06 1.66
C GLN A 177 -11.05 4.94 1.94
N VAL A 178 -10.58 5.65 0.90
CA VAL A 178 -9.62 6.73 1.05
C VAL A 178 -10.36 7.98 1.52
N ALA A 179 -10.16 8.38 2.76
CA ALA A 179 -10.83 9.53 3.38
C ALA A 179 -10.03 10.84 3.24
N ALA A 180 -8.73 10.75 3.00
CA ALA A 180 -7.90 11.93 2.81
C ALA A 180 -6.67 11.62 1.94
N VAL A 181 -6.09 12.67 1.38
CA VAL A 181 -4.88 12.59 0.57
C VAL A 181 -3.90 13.70 0.94
N SER A 182 -2.61 13.40 0.83
CA SER A 182 -1.54 14.39 0.93
C SER A 182 -0.99 14.69 -0.46
N LEU A 183 -1.01 15.97 -0.81
CA LEU A 183 -0.55 16.53 -2.09
C LEU A 183 0.76 17.32 -1.92
N GLY A 184 1.45 17.12 -0.80
CA GLY A 184 2.70 17.81 -0.48
C GLY A 184 3.12 17.60 0.97
N ARG A 185 4.13 18.36 1.41
CA ARG A 185 4.83 18.17 2.69
C ARG A 185 4.14 18.79 3.89
N THR A 186 3.33 19.83 3.68
CA THR A 186 2.73 20.64 4.74
C THR A 186 1.33 20.17 5.11
N ALA A 187 0.83 20.62 6.25
CA ALA A 187 -0.54 20.33 6.68
C ALA A 187 -1.59 20.98 5.76
N GLN A 188 -1.28 22.13 5.16
CA GLN A 188 -2.15 22.83 4.23
C GLN A 188 -2.36 22.09 2.90
N GLU A 189 -1.44 21.16 2.57
CA GLU A 189 -1.51 20.32 1.37
C GLU A 189 -2.24 18.99 1.59
N LYS A 190 -2.91 18.85 2.73
CA LYS A 190 -3.81 17.73 3.00
C LYS A 190 -5.23 18.09 2.54
N ARG A 191 -5.91 17.11 1.94
CA ARG A 191 -7.30 17.26 1.48
C ARG A 191 -8.13 16.11 2.00
N ALA A 192 -9.20 16.42 2.71
CA ALA A 192 -10.24 15.45 2.99
C ALA A 192 -10.99 15.15 1.67
N LEU A 193 -11.35 13.89 1.47
CA LEU A 193 -12.18 13.47 0.36
C LEU A 193 -13.62 13.30 0.86
N SER A 194 -14.57 13.78 0.07
CA SER A 194 -15.98 13.57 0.39
C SER A 194 -16.29 12.08 0.31
N VAL A 195 -16.83 11.56 1.39
CA VAL A 195 -17.39 10.23 1.42
C VAL A 195 -18.68 10.29 0.62
N GLY A 196 -18.73 9.71 -0.57
CA GLY A 196 -19.99 9.54 -1.29
C GLY A 196 -20.95 8.76 -0.39
N THR A 197 -22.03 9.37 0.00
CA THR A 197 -23.18 8.75 0.70
C THR A 197 -23.91 7.81 -0.22
#